data_05f6b17a1e37c035d037dbdc5514fc2f
#
_entry.id   05f6b17a1e37c035d037dbdc5514fc2f
#
_cell.length_a   1.000
_cell.length_b   1.000
_cell.length_c   1.000
_cell.angle_alpha   90.00
_cell.angle_beta   90.00
_cell.angle_gamma   90.00
#
_symmetry.space_group_name_H-M   'P 1'
#
loop_
_entity.id
_entity.type
_entity.pdbx_description
1 polymer ?
#
loop_
_entity_poly.entity_id
_entity_poly.type
_entity_poly.pdbx_seq_one_letter_code
_entity_poly.pdbx_strand_id
1 'polypeptide(L)'
;MNPELLQKYIAGNATEAEKQRVTEWIQENPENMREYMAQRKLHDMALWRTEPVAEENSRERKHFSLRGVCMEAAKIAAVLAIVLLGTHYWTGKHQVPEDKTWQSIYVPAGQRAELMLADGTKVWLNSRSTLTFPGSFKGNIRNVKLDGEGYFAVTKNVEQPFIVETNKCNVKVLGTELNVMAYAADSVWETSLLEGAVEILVPGSNNSGMRLEPNMMASLKGNRLVKGRIKEVDYFLWREGLLC
;
A
#
# COMPACT_ATOMS: atom_id res chain seq x y z
N MET A 1 -9.17 -19.89 -80.27
CA MET A 1 -7.73 -19.87 -79.89
C MET A 1 -7.16 -21.27 -80.00
N ASN A 2 -5.88 -21.40 -80.46
CA ASN A 2 -5.24 -22.72 -80.44
C ASN A 2 -4.98 -23.14 -78.96
N PRO A 3 -5.51 -24.32 -78.51
CA PRO A 3 -5.34 -24.78 -77.17
C PRO A 3 -3.87 -24.99 -76.73
N GLU A 4 -3.01 -25.37 -77.66
CA GLU A 4 -1.58 -25.54 -77.38
C GLU A 4 -0.87 -24.19 -77.05
N LEU A 5 -1.27 -23.10 -77.75
CA LEU A 5 -0.73 -21.79 -77.51
C LEU A 5 -1.15 -21.26 -76.08
N LEU A 6 -2.38 -21.53 -75.68
CA LEU A 6 -2.89 -21.16 -74.37
C LEU A 6 -2.19 -21.93 -73.24
N GLN A 7 -1.96 -23.22 -73.42
CA GLN A 7 -1.17 -24.03 -72.47
C GLN A 7 0.29 -23.57 -72.42
N LYS A 8 0.92 -23.23 -73.52
CA LYS A 8 2.29 -22.71 -73.57
C LYS A 8 2.42 -21.38 -72.88
N TYR A 9 1.38 -20.52 -72.97
CA TYR A 9 1.28 -19.25 -72.22
C TYR A 9 1.13 -19.48 -70.74
N ILE A 10 0.24 -20.37 -70.30
CA ILE A 10 0.01 -20.72 -68.93
C ILE A 10 1.24 -21.32 -68.22
N ALA A 11 1.99 -22.15 -68.97
CA ALA A 11 3.24 -22.75 -68.52
C ALA A 11 4.44 -21.78 -68.53
N GLY A 12 4.27 -20.54 -68.98
CA GLY A 12 5.31 -19.50 -68.97
C GLY A 12 6.31 -19.59 -70.10
N ASN A 13 6.11 -20.50 -71.05
CA ASN A 13 7.04 -20.83 -72.18
C ASN A 13 6.69 -20.13 -73.49
N ALA A 14 5.78 -19.15 -73.47
CA ALA A 14 5.36 -18.40 -74.67
C ALA A 14 6.33 -17.26 -74.97
N THR A 15 6.63 -17.07 -76.29
CA THR A 15 7.39 -15.91 -76.75
C THR A 15 6.60 -14.61 -76.59
N GLU A 16 7.26 -13.46 -76.68
CA GLU A 16 6.59 -12.15 -76.51
C GLU A 16 5.48 -11.91 -77.55
N ALA A 17 5.70 -12.34 -78.85
CA ALA A 17 4.68 -12.26 -79.90
C ALA A 17 3.46 -13.19 -79.58
N GLU A 18 3.70 -14.33 -78.95
CA GLU A 18 2.65 -15.28 -78.53
C GLU A 18 1.89 -14.77 -77.35
N LYS A 19 2.58 -14.17 -76.41
CA LYS A 19 1.96 -13.53 -75.19
C LYS A 19 1.02 -12.41 -75.60
N GLN A 20 1.45 -11.55 -76.50
CA GLN A 20 0.62 -10.48 -77.01
C GLN A 20 -0.68 -10.98 -77.68
N ARG A 21 -0.61 -12.00 -78.50
CA ARG A 21 -1.79 -12.62 -79.11
C ARG A 21 -2.75 -13.23 -78.11
N VAL A 22 -2.23 -13.87 -77.06
CA VAL A 22 -3.07 -14.43 -75.99
C VAL A 22 -3.73 -13.30 -75.17
N THR A 23 -2.99 -12.22 -74.89
CA THR A 23 -3.51 -11.07 -74.11
C THR A 23 -4.62 -10.35 -74.90
N GLU A 24 -4.41 -10.13 -76.25
CA GLU A 24 -5.43 -9.54 -77.12
C GLU A 24 -6.69 -10.42 -77.14
N TRP A 25 -6.54 -11.76 -77.34
CA TRP A 25 -7.65 -12.70 -77.32
C TRP A 25 -8.40 -12.72 -75.99
N ILE A 26 -7.73 -12.62 -74.85
CA ILE A 26 -8.36 -12.56 -73.53
C ILE A 26 -9.20 -11.29 -73.37
N GLN A 27 -8.73 -10.15 -73.95
CA GLN A 27 -9.41 -8.87 -73.90
C GLN A 27 -10.57 -8.71 -74.86
N GLU A 28 -10.61 -9.52 -75.89
CA GLU A 28 -11.60 -9.45 -76.99
C GLU A 28 -13.03 -9.84 -76.47
N ASN A 29 -13.13 -10.81 -75.56
CA ASN A 29 -14.42 -11.31 -75.11
C ASN A 29 -14.32 -11.81 -73.62
N PRO A 30 -15.26 -11.49 -72.76
CA PRO A 30 -15.32 -12.00 -71.38
C PRO A 30 -15.36 -13.53 -71.27
N GLU A 31 -15.85 -14.23 -72.28
CA GLU A 31 -15.84 -15.70 -72.32
C GLU A 31 -14.43 -16.24 -72.46
N ASN A 32 -13.56 -15.60 -73.28
CA ASN A 32 -12.17 -15.95 -73.47
C ASN A 32 -11.39 -15.86 -72.11
N MET A 33 -11.70 -14.84 -71.26
CA MET A 33 -11.15 -14.74 -69.96
C MET A 33 -11.57 -15.89 -69.03
N ARG A 34 -12.84 -16.34 -69.12
CA ARG A 34 -13.31 -17.50 -68.35
C ARG A 34 -12.59 -18.78 -68.79
N GLU A 35 -12.41 -19.00 -70.07
CA GLU A 35 -11.69 -20.15 -70.61
C GLU A 35 -10.22 -20.15 -70.16
N TYR A 36 -9.54 -19.02 -70.23
CA TYR A 36 -8.18 -18.85 -69.73
C TYR A 36 -8.10 -19.19 -68.24
N MET A 37 -9.00 -18.64 -67.37
CA MET A 37 -9.03 -18.90 -65.97
C MET A 37 -9.29 -20.38 -65.67
N ALA A 38 -10.16 -21.04 -66.41
CA ALA A 38 -10.45 -22.47 -66.24
C ALA A 38 -9.20 -23.33 -66.52
N GLN A 39 -8.50 -23.04 -67.61
CA GLN A 39 -7.28 -23.77 -67.97
C GLN A 39 -6.12 -23.49 -67.00
N ARG A 40 -5.94 -22.26 -66.59
CA ARG A 40 -4.95 -21.90 -65.55
C ARG A 40 -5.19 -22.63 -64.26
N LYS A 41 -6.45 -22.68 -63.80
CA LYS A 41 -6.81 -23.41 -62.57
C LYS A 41 -6.51 -24.91 -62.65
N LEU A 42 -6.75 -25.53 -63.83
CA LEU A 42 -6.42 -26.92 -64.04
C LEU A 42 -4.89 -27.16 -64.04
N HIS A 43 -4.12 -26.25 -64.63
CA HIS A 43 -2.66 -26.31 -64.63
C HIS A 43 -2.11 -26.17 -63.19
N ASP A 44 -2.59 -25.20 -62.43
CA ASP A 44 -2.18 -24.99 -61.04
C ASP A 44 -2.53 -26.21 -60.15
N MET A 45 -3.70 -26.79 -60.35
CA MET A 45 -4.09 -28.04 -59.67
C MET A 45 -3.19 -29.23 -60.07
N ALA A 46 -2.75 -29.32 -61.29
CA ALA A 46 -1.82 -30.35 -61.76
C ALA A 46 -0.43 -30.20 -61.17
N LEU A 47 0.05 -28.97 -60.97
CA LEU A 47 1.32 -28.69 -60.37
C LEU A 47 1.28 -29.04 -58.84
N TRP A 48 0.19 -28.79 -58.18
CA TRP A 48 0.02 -29.18 -56.77
C TRP A 48 -0.01 -30.70 -56.54
N ARG A 49 -0.34 -31.47 -57.57
CA ARG A 49 -0.43 -32.93 -57.49
C ARG A 49 0.89 -33.64 -57.86
N THR A 50 1.85 -32.93 -58.42
CA THR A 50 3.13 -33.47 -58.91
C THR A 50 4.33 -33.16 -58.07
N GLU A 51 4.12 -32.55 -56.86
CA GLU A 51 5.19 -32.57 -55.89
C GLU A 51 5.18 -33.92 -55.14
N PRO A 52 6.14 -34.82 -55.41
CA PRO A 52 6.41 -35.90 -54.50
C PRO A 52 7.01 -35.24 -53.27
N VAL A 53 6.26 -35.21 -52.19
CA VAL A 53 6.82 -34.97 -50.85
C VAL A 53 7.75 -36.13 -50.55
N ALA A 54 8.95 -36.04 -51.04
CA ALA A 54 10.10 -36.82 -50.59
C ALA A 54 11.11 -35.84 -50.00
N GLU A 55 10.71 -35.09 -49.00
CA GLU A 55 11.62 -34.74 -47.92
C GLU A 55 11.34 -35.72 -46.81
N GLU A 56 12.13 -36.76 -46.81
CA GLU A 56 12.51 -37.50 -45.64
C GLU A 56 13.21 -36.51 -44.68
N ASN A 57 12.39 -35.60 -44.09
CA ASN A 57 12.75 -34.93 -42.87
C ASN A 57 12.84 -36.05 -41.85
N SER A 58 14.02 -36.60 -41.72
CA SER A 58 14.50 -37.18 -40.49
C SER A 58 14.34 -36.10 -39.44
N ARG A 59 13.09 -35.89 -38.99
CA ARG A 59 12.84 -35.27 -37.69
C ARG A 59 13.58 -36.17 -36.72
N GLU A 60 14.84 -35.81 -36.47
CA GLU A 60 15.45 -36.17 -35.18
C GLU A 60 14.36 -35.87 -34.17
N ARG A 61 13.68 -36.91 -33.72
CA ARG A 61 12.94 -36.87 -32.48
C ARG A 61 14.01 -36.57 -31.46
N LYS A 62 14.28 -35.27 -31.23
CA LYS A 62 14.98 -34.85 -30.04
C LYS A 62 14.18 -35.52 -28.94
N HIS A 63 14.71 -36.60 -28.43
CA HIS A 63 14.25 -37.19 -27.19
C HIS A 63 14.30 -36.06 -26.19
N PHE A 64 13.15 -35.48 -25.96
CA PHE A 64 12.95 -34.49 -24.90
C PHE A 64 13.20 -35.29 -23.64
N SER A 65 14.45 -35.31 -23.22
CA SER A 65 14.83 -35.93 -21.96
C SER A 65 14.09 -35.14 -20.90
N LEU A 66 13.07 -35.75 -20.31
CA LEU A 66 12.38 -35.16 -19.14
C LEU A 66 13.38 -34.65 -18.09
N ARG A 67 14.54 -35.35 -17.98
CA ARG A 67 15.67 -34.93 -17.12
C ARG A 67 16.25 -33.56 -17.54
N GLY A 68 16.36 -33.26 -18.84
CA GLY A 68 16.83 -31.97 -19.31
C GLY A 68 15.85 -30.83 -18.96
N VAL A 69 14.56 -31.05 -19.18
CA VAL A 69 13.52 -30.07 -18.83
C VAL A 69 13.45 -29.84 -17.31
N CYS A 70 13.53 -30.94 -16.52
CA CYS A 70 13.57 -30.81 -15.05
C CYS A 70 14.81 -30.06 -14.56
N MET A 71 15.96 -30.24 -15.19
CA MET A 71 17.19 -29.50 -14.83
C MET A 71 17.09 -28.01 -15.16
N GLU A 72 16.52 -27.63 -16.30
CA GLU A 72 16.31 -26.22 -16.63
C GLU A 72 15.25 -25.57 -15.75
N ALA A 73 14.15 -26.29 -15.47
CA ALA A 73 13.15 -25.82 -14.50
C ALA A 73 13.74 -25.67 -13.09
N ALA A 74 14.61 -26.58 -12.66
CA ALA A 74 15.29 -26.48 -11.37
C ALA A 74 16.24 -25.27 -11.27
N LYS A 75 16.93 -24.93 -12.36
CA LYS A 75 17.78 -23.71 -12.41
C LYS A 75 16.94 -22.44 -12.26
N ILE A 76 15.80 -22.34 -12.97
CA ILE A 76 14.90 -21.21 -12.85
C ILE A 76 14.32 -21.11 -11.43
N ALA A 77 13.88 -22.23 -10.86
CA ALA A 77 13.38 -22.28 -9.50
C ALA A 77 14.45 -21.86 -8.47
N ALA A 78 15.72 -22.28 -8.66
CA ALA A 78 16.81 -21.87 -7.80
C ALA A 78 17.10 -20.37 -7.86
N VAL A 79 17.09 -19.78 -9.08
CA VAL A 79 17.25 -18.32 -9.25
C VAL A 79 16.12 -17.56 -8.58
N LEU A 80 14.86 -17.99 -8.78
CA LEU A 80 13.71 -17.38 -8.13
C LEU A 80 13.78 -17.49 -6.60
N ALA A 81 14.20 -18.64 -6.09
CA ALA A 81 14.39 -18.83 -4.64
C ALA A 81 15.48 -17.90 -4.08
N ILE A 82 16.61 -17.74 -4.78
CA ILE A 82 17.69 -16.82 -4.38
C ILE A 82 17.19 -15.37 -4.41
N VAL A 83 16.42 -14.96 -5.42
CA VAL A 83 15.85 -13.62 -5.51
C VAL A 83 14.85 -13.37 -4.37
N LEU A 84 13.95 -14.32 -4.11
CA LEU A 84 12.98 -14.23 -3.02
C LEU A 84 13.63 -14.21 -1.64
N LEU A 85 14.63 -15.07 -1.42
CA LEU A 85 15.40 -15.08 -0.17
C LEU A 85 16.25 -13.81 -0.03
N GLY A 86 16.83 -13.33 -1.12
CA GLY A 86 17.60 -12.08 -1.14
C GLY A 86 16.74 -10.87 -0.85
N THR A 87 15.55 -10.77 -1.46
CA THR A 87 14.59 -9.69 -1.19
C THR A 87 14.05 -9.77 0.25
N HIS A 88 13.71 -10.97 0.73
CA HIS A 88 13.26 -11.17 2.11
C HIS A 88 14.35 -10.83 3.13
N TYR A 89 15.57 -11.22 2.88
CA TYR A 89 16.72 -10.87 3.74
C TYR A 89 17.04 -9.38 3.70
N TRP A 90 16.94 -8.74 2.55
CA TRP A 90 17.22 -7.31 2.38
C TRP A 90 16.11 -6.43 2.96
N THR A 91 14.85 -6.78 2.74
CA THR A 91 13.71 -6.08 3.37
C THR A 91 13.67 -6.29 4.88
N GLY A 92 14.08 -7.47 5.39
CA GLY A 92 14.18 -7.73 6.82
C GLY A 92 15.32 -6.96 7.51
N LYS A 93 16.42 -6.66 6.81
CA LYS A 93 17.56 -5.90 7.36
C LYS A 93 17.48 -4.39 7.17
N HIS A 94 16.71 -3.91 6.21
CA HIS A 94 16.43 -2.49 6.00
C HIS A 94 15.16 -2.02 6.70
N GLN A 95 14.84 -2.58 7.87
CA GLN A 95 14.15 -1.77 8.84
C GLN A 95 15.15 -0.68 9.22
N VAL A 96 15.07 0.48 8.51
CA VAL A 96 15.68 1.72 8.96
C VAL A 96 15.39 1.79 10.45
N PRO A 97 16.42 1.90 11.33
CA PRO A 97 16.17 2.09 12.75
C PRO A 97 15.17 3.23 12.83
N GLU A 98 14.01 2.97 13.39
CA GLU A 98 13.03 4.02 13.63
C GLU A 98 13.71 4.97 14.60
N ASP A 99 14.41 5.96 14.08
CA ASP A 99 14.73 7.14 14.83
C ASP A 99 13.38 7.74 15.22
N LYS A 100 12.91 7.33 16.39
CA LYS A 100 11.77 7.97 17.05
C LYS A 100 12.27 9.38 17.38
N THR A 101 12.28 10.24 16.38
CA THR A 101 12.64 11.62 16.57
C THR A 101 11.56 12.23 17.45
N TRP A 102 11.85 12.27 18.76
CA TRP A 102 11.00 12.92 19.73
C TRP A 102 11.09 14.42 19.53
N GLN A 103 9.95 15.06 19.41
CA GLN A 103 9.79 16.51 19.37
C GLN A 103 9.30 16.97 20.74
N SER A 104 9.69 18.15 21.15
CA SER A 104 9.26 18.75 22.42
C SER A 104 8.80 20.18 22.18
N ILE A 105 7.63 20.51 22.69
CA ILE A 105 7.08 21.86 22.69
C ILE A 105 6.95 22.31 24.13
N TYR A 106 7.56 23.46 24.43
CA TYR A 106 7.42 24.14 25.72
C TYR A 106 6.57 25.40 25.55
N VAL A 107 5.59 25.58 26.44
CA VAL A 107 4.72 26.75 26.49
C VAL A 107 5.18 27.64 27.66
N PRO A 108 5.63 28.88 27.42
CA PRO A 108 6.03 29.79 28.48
C PRO A 108 4.89 30.20 29.39
N ALA A 109 5.26 30.80 30.53
CA ALA A 109 4.29 31.36 31.46
C ALA A 109 3.40 32.41 30.81
N GLY A 110 2.09 32.35 31.07
CA GLY A 110 1.08 33.26 30.54
C GLY A 110 0.72 33.02 29.06
N GLN A 111 1.31 32.00 28.43
CA GLN A 111 0.98 31.61 27.05
C GLN A 111 0.22 30.28 27.00
N ARG A 112 -0.38 30.00 25.86
CA ARG A 112 -1.04 28.72 25.52
C ARG A 112 -0.65 28.33 24.11
N ALA A 113 -0.70 27.05 23.81
CA ALA A 113 -0.45 26.53 22.49
C ALA A 113 -1.51 25.49 22.11
N GLU A 114 -1.89 25.52 20.86
CA GLU A 114 -2.71 24.47 20.23
C GLU A 114 -1.86 23.77 19.17
N LEU A 115 -1.92 22.45 19.13
CA LEU A 115 -1.22 21.66 18.13
C LEU A 115 -2.05 20.43 17.75
N MET A 116 -1.80 19.94 16.53
CA MET A 116 -2.38 18.70 16.03
C MET A 116 -1.25 17.68 15.83
N LEU A 117 -1.41 16.52 16.46
CA LEU A 117 -0.48 15.40 16.34
C LEU A 117 -0.69 14.66 15.01
N ALA A 118 0.25 13.79 14.67
CA ALA A 118 0.25 13.05 13.39
C ALA A 118 -0.95 12.09 13.21
N ASP A 119 -1.60 11.70 14.31
CA ASP A 119 -2.81 10.87 14.32
C ASP A 119 -4.12 11.66 14.23
N GLY A 120 -4.04 13.01 14.11
CA GLY A 120 -5.17 13.92 14.12
C GLY A 120 -5.66 14.31 15.52
N THR A 121 -5.02 13.82 16.59
CA THR A 121 -5.31 14.25 17.97
C THR A 121 -4.99 15.72 18.13
N LYS A 122 -5.95 16.50 18.64
CA LYS A 122 -5.74 17.90 18.98
C LYS A 122 -5.36 18.03 20.44
N VAL A 123 -4.36 18.86 20.70
CA VAL A 123 -3.84 19.11 22.05
C VAL A 123 -3.78 20.61 22.29
N TRP A 124 -4.31 21.06 23.41
CA TRP A 124 -4.13 22.41 23.94
C TRP A 124 -3.23 22.32 25.18
N LEU A 125 -2.18 23.08 25.19
CA LEU A 125 -1.24 23.15 26.31
C LEU A 125 -1.42 24.46 27.06
N ASN A 126 -1.54 24.36 28.39
CA ASN A 126 -1.58 25.51 29.23
C ASN A 126 -0.18 26.06 29.55
N SER A 127 -0.09 27.17 30.23
CA SER A 127 1.17 27.84 30.55
C SER A 127 2.13 26.92 31.34
N ARG A 128 3.44 27.08 31.12
CA ARG A 128 4.52 26.30 31.76
C ARG A 128 4.42 24.80 31.54
N SER A 129 3.84 24.40 30.40
CA SER A 129 3.67 22.99 30.05
C SER A 129 4.64 22.57 28.95
N THR A 130 5.12 21.35 29.06
CA THR A 130 5.97 20.70 28.05
C THR A 130 5.29 19.43 27.56
N LEU A 131 5.09 19.32 26.25
CA LEU A 131 4.64 18.09 25.61
C LEU A 131 5.77 17.53 24.76
N THR A 132 6.11 16.27 24.99
CA THR A 132 7.08 15.52 24.18
C THR A 132 6.36 14.39 23.46
N PHE A 133 6.48 14.32 22.13
CA PHE A 133 5.75 13.38 21.28
C PHE A 133 6.61 12.97 20.08
N PRO A 134 6.38 11.79 19.48
CA PRO A 134 7.08 11.37 18.28
C PRO A 134 6.51 12.07 17.04
N GLY A 135 7.33 12.26 16.02
CA GLY A 135 6.89 12.82 14.73
C GLY A 135 5.84 11.98 14.00
N SER A 136 5.72 10.68 14.35
CA SER A 136 4.64 9.77 13.90
C SER A 136 4.44 8.67 14.92
N PHE A 137 3.20 8.19 15.06
CA PHE A 137 2.86 7.06 15.92
C PHE A 137 2.95 5.76 15.14
N LYS A 138 4.07 5.07 15.27
CA LYS A 138 4.30 3.75 14.69
C LYS A 138 4.27 2.69 15.80
N GLY A 139 3.84 1.47 15.48
CA GLY A 139 3.69 0.39 16.45
C GLY A 139 2.30 0.33 17.08
N ASN A 140 2.16 -0.36 18.23
CA ASN A 140 0.87 -0.72 18.82
C ASN A 140 0.30 0.30 19.79
N ILE A 141 1.02 1.40 20.10
CA ILE A 141 0.61 2.44 21.04
C ILE A 141 1.00 3.83 20.53
N ARG A 142 0.20 4.83 20.90
CA ARG A 142 0.46 6.26 20.66
C ARG A 142 0.88 6.88 21.99
N ASN A 143 2.16 7.09 22.17
CA ASN A 143 2.71 7.55 23.42
C ASN A 143 3.18 9.00 23.35
N VAL A 144 2.79 9.82 24.34
CA VAL A 144 3.25 11.20 24.55
C VAL A 144 3.65 11.40 26.01
N LYS A 145 4.53 12.36 26.29
CA LYS A 145 4.93 12.72 27.66
C LYS A 145 4.49 14.13 27.96
N LEU A 146 3.87 14.33 29.12
CA LEU A 146 3.38 15.62 29.57
C LEU A 146 4.02 15.98 30.93
N ASP A 147 4.58 17.17 30.98
CA ASP A 147 4.90 17.89 32.20
C ASP A 147 4.14 19.22 32.16
N GLY A 148 3.15 19.39 33.00
CA GLY A 148 2.26 20.54 32.94
C GLY A 148 0.78 20.19 32.84
N GLU A 149 0.02 21.05 32.17
CA GLU A 149 -1.41 20.84 31.91
C GLU A 149 -1.70 20.83 30.42
N GLY A 150 -2.44 19.81 29.99
CA GLY A 150 -2.88 19.63 28.61
C GLY A 150 -4.29 19.08 28.50
N TYR A 151 -5.06 19.68 27.61
CA TYR A 151 -6.33 19.14 27.15
C TYR A 151 -6.12 18.37 25.84
N PHE A 152 -6.68 17.19 25.77
CA PHE A 152 -6.52 16.27 24.67
C PHE A 152 -7.88 15.90 24.08
N ALA A 153 -8.11 16.17 22.79
CA ALA A 153 -9.20 15.61 22.01
C ALA A 153 -8.61 14.47 21.15
N VAL A 154 -8.57 13.28 21.73
CA VAL A 154 -7.86 12.13 21.15
C VAL A 154 -8.67 11.47 20.06
N THR A 155 -8.08 11.31 18.88
CA THR A 155 -8.68 10.58 17.76
C THR A 155 -8.95 9.12 18.14
N LYS A 156 -10.17 8.65 17.86
CA LYS A 156 -10.61 7.29 18.21
C LYS A 156 -9.85 6.23 17.43
N ASN A 157 -9.13 5.37 18.14
CA ASN A 157 -8.46 4.20 17.58
C ASN A 157 -8.32 3.12 18.67
N VAL A 158 -9.10 2.06 18.56
CA VAL A 158 -9.17 0.98 19.55
C VAL A 158 -7.96 0.04 19.45
N GLU A 159 -7.40 -0.09 18.24
CA GLU A 159 -6.27 -0.99 17.98
C GLU A 159 -4.93 -0.40 18.45
N GLN A 160 -4.85 0.94 18.55
CA GLN A 160 -3.65 1.66 18.96
C GLN A 160 -3.97 2.66 20.06
N PRO A 161 -3.97 2.22 21.35
CA PRO A 161 -4.24 3.08 22.50
C PRO A 161 -3.34 4.31 22.55
N PHE A 162 -3.88 5.44 23.02
CA PHE A 162 -3.14 6.66 23.30
C PHE A 162 -2.77 6.73 24.78
N ILE A 163 -1.53 6.99 25.09
CA ILE A 163 -1.01 7.04 26.45
C ILE A 163 -0.35 8.40 26.70
N VAL A 164 -0.85 9.11 27.70
CA VAL A 164 -0.20 10.31 28.26
C VAL A 164 0.63 9.86 29.44
N GLU A 165 1.95 9.82 29.26
CA GLU A 165 2.88 9.56 30.35
C GLU A 165 3.13 10.85 31.15
N THR A 166 3.04 10.76 32.48
CA THR A 166 3.40 11.83 33.38
C THR A 166 4.36 11.32 34.48
N ASN A 167 4.89 12.20 35.28
CA ASN A 167 5.81 11.86 36.35
C ASN A 167 5.18 11.00 37.48
N LYS A 168 3.83 10.98 37.59
CA LYS A 168 3.12 10.29 38.68
C LYS A 168 2.25 9.13 38.20
N CYS A 169 1.47 9.35 37.16
CA CYS A 169 0.54 8.35 36.59
C CYS A 169 0.54 8.40 35.10
N ASN A 170 0.21 7.28 34.46
CA ASN A 170 -0.02 7.21 33.03
C ASN A 170 -1.52 7.16 32.76
N VAL A 171 -1.97 7.90 31.75
CA VAL A 171 -3.38 7.99 31.35
C VAL A 171 -3.54 7.34 30.00
N LYS A 172 -4.27 6.21 29.96
CA LYS A 172 -4.51 5.44 28.74
C LYS A 172 -5.94 5.63 28.27
N VAL A 173 -6.09 5.94 26.97
CA VAL A 173 -7.39 6.20 26.31
C VAL A 173 -7.43 5.60 24.92
N LEU A 174 -8.64 5.45 24.36
CA LEU A 174 -8.87 4.88 23.01
C LEU A 174 -9.47 5.89 22.01
N GLY A 175 -9.94 7.03 22.51
CA GLY A 175 -10.61 8.09 21.75
C GLY A 175 -11.51 8.84 22.70
N THR A 176 -10.99 9.95 23.26
CA THR A 176 -11.48 10.50 24.52
C THR A 176 -11.17 11.98 24.57
N GLU A 177 -12.07 12.77 25.11
CA GLU A 177 -11.80 14.16 25.50
C GLU A 177 -11.49 14.24 26.99
N LEU A 178 -10.27 14.66 27.30
CA LEU A 178 -9.77 14.69 28.70
C LEU A 178 -8.82 15.86 28.95
N ASN A 179 -8.76 16.30 30.18
CA ASN A 179 -7.72 17.20 30.70
C ASN A 179 -6.79 16.43 31.63
N VAL A 180 -5.49 16.69 31.55
CA VAL A 180 -4.46 16.13 32.44
C VAL A 180 -3.64 17.27 32.98
N MET A 181 -3.60 17.39 34.30
CA MET A 181 -2.77 18.33 35.06
C MET A 181 -1.74 17.57 35.88
N ALA A 182 -0.46 17.72 35.50
CA ALA A 182 0.64 16.93 36.03
C ALA A 182 1.96 17.71 36.04
N TYR A 183 2.00 18.88 36.67
CA TYR A 183 3.26 19.63 36.80
C TYR A 183 4.23 18.88 37.71
N ALA A 184 5.47 18.68 37.22
CA ALA A 184 6.49 17.96 37.99
C ALA A 184 6.87 18.66 39.27
N ALA A 185 6.82 20.00 39.30
CA ALA A 185 7.10 20.81 40.47
C ALA A 185 5.99 20.76 41.52
N ASP A 186 4.76 20.39 41.15
CA ASP A 186 3.62 20.40 42.04
C ASP A 186 3.37 19.02 42.69
N SER A 187 2.81 19.01 43.88
CA SER A 187 2.34 17.77 44.51
C SER A 187 1.01 17.29 43.94
N VAL A 188 0.30 18.14 43.21
CA VAL A 188 -1.00 17.85 42.61
C VAL A 188 -0.84 17.09 41.30
N TRP A 189 -1.64 16.06 41.13
CA TRP A 189 -1.87 15.35 39.85
C TRP A 189 -3.36 15.12 39.70
N GLU A 190 -3.90 15.48 38.58
CA GLU A 190 -5.33 15.36 38.31
C GLU A 190 -5.60 15.03 36.84
N THR A 191 -6.63 14.24 36.59
CA THR A 191 -7.17 14.03 35.25
C THR A 191 -8.68 14.07 35.27
N SER A 192 -9.28 14.74 34.33
CA SER A 192 -10.72 14.92 34.20
C SER A 192 -11.19 14.40 32.85
N LEU A 193 -12.24 13.59 32.84
CA LEU A 193 -12.82 12.95 31.67
C LEU A 193 -14.13 13.63 31.28
N LEU A 194 -14.18 14.14 30.04
CA LEU A 194 -15.40 14.73 29.47
C LEU A 194 -16.19 13.70 28.68
N GLU A 195 -15.52 13.04 27.73
CA GLU A 195 -16.16 12.06 26.85
C GLU A 195 -15.25 10.82 26.68
N GLY A 196 -15.86 9.63 26.57
CA GLY A 196 -15.17 8.37 26.34
C GLY A 196 -14.87 7.58 27.62
N ALA A 197 -13.68 6.99 27.71
CA ALA A 197 -13.21 6.21 28.86
C ALA A 197 -11.70 6.42 29.06
N VAL A 198 -11.31 6.52 30.33
CA VAL A 198 -9.92 6.67 30.78
C VAL A 198 -9.54 5.53 31.70
N GLU A 199 -8.35 4.97 31.50
CA GLU A 199 -7.70 4.05 32.40
C GLU A 199 -6.44 4.72 32.98
N ILE A 200 -6.36 4.91 34.29
CA ILE A 200 -5.21 5.53 34.97
C ILE A 200 -4.34 4.42 35.53
N LEU A 201 -3.07 4.42 35.16
CA LEU A 201 -2.08 3.44 35.57
C LEU A 201 -1.05 4.12 36.47
N VAL A 202 -0.85 3.59 37.68
CA VAL A 202 0.21 4.06 38.58
C VAL A 202 1.47 3.25 38.30
N PRO A 203 2.60 3.85 37.86
CA PRO A 203 3.84 3.16 37.60
C PRO A 203 4.30 2.37 38.86
N GLY A 204 4.73 1.11 38.64
CA GLY A 204 5.20 0.25 39.71
C GLY A 204 4.11 -0.38 40.60
N SER A 205 2.83 -0.13 40.35
CA SER A 205 1.73 -0.78 41.00
C SER A 205 1.22 -1.99 40.24
N ASN A 206 1.13 -3.14 40.89
CA ASN A 206 0.51 -4.34 40.33
C ASN A 206 -1.03 -4.30 40.36
N ASN A 207 -1.62 -3.22 40.83
CA ASN A 207 -3.07 -3.04 40.86
C ASN A 207 -3.62 -2.65 39.51
N SER A 208 -4.76 -3.24 39.16
CA SER A 208 -5.59 -2.82 38.04
C SER A 208 -5.82 -1.30 38.10
N GLY A 209 -5.61 -0.63 36.95
CA GLY A 209 -5.76 0.81 36.81
C GLY A 209 -7.15 1.31 37.23
N MET A 210 -7.23 2.56 37.71
CA MET A 210 -8.50 3.20 37.98
C MET A 210 -9.19 3.60 36.66
N ARG A 211 -10.43 3.19 36.49
CA ARG A 211 -11.25 3.59 35.33
C ARG A 211 -12.14 4.78 35.69
N LEU A 212 -12.15 5.78 34.81
CA LEU A 212 -13.07 6.90 34.86
C LEU A 212 -14.19 6.74 33.84
N GLU A 213 -15.34 7.27 34.18
CA GLU A 213 -16.51 7.46 33.33
C GLU A 213 -16.66 8.96 33.01
N PRO A 214 -17.42 9.32 31.98
CA PRO A 214 -17.66 10.72 31.62
C PRO A 214 -18.14 11.57 32.80
N ASN A 215 -17.70 12.84 32.85
CA ASN A 215 -17.92 13.80 33.92
C ASN A 215 -17.30 13.42 35.28
N MET A 216 -16.31 12.56 35.28
CA MET A 216 -15.54 12.21 36.45
C MET A 216 -14.10 12.70 36.37
N MET A 217 -13.52 12.91 37.55
CA MET A 217 -12.12 13.27 37.72
C MET A 217 -11.44 12.30 38.70
N ALA A 218 -10.13 12.15 38.54
CA ALA A 218 -9.29 11.50 39.53
C ALA A 218 -8.15 12.42 39.95
N SER A 219 -7.84 12.43 41.22
CA SER A 219 -6.68 13.13 41.78
C SER A 219 -5.81 12.19 42.58
N LEU A 220 -4.51 12.45 42.60
CA LEU A 220 -3.56 11.70 43.43
C LEU A 220 -3.37 12.44 44.77
N LYS A 221 -3.80 11.82 45.86
CA LYS A 221 -3.59 12.32 47.24
C LYS A 221 -2.57 11.41 47.94
N GLY A 222 -1.35 11.94 48.12
CA GLY A 222 -0.22 11.12 48.51
C GLY A 222 0.04 10.02 47.46
N ASN A 223 -0.12 8.75 47.82
CA ASN A 223 0.09 7.61 46.93
C ASN A 223 -1.23 6.89 46.55
N ARG A 224 -2.38 7.54 46.80
CA ARG A 224 -3.70 6.95 46.54
C ARG A 224 -4.50 7.79 45.54
N LEU A 225 -5.00 7.13 44.49
CA LEU A 225 -5.96 7.73 43.57
C LEU A 225 -7.33 7.87 44.25
N VAL A 226 -7.91 9.06 44.14
CA VAL A 226 -9.25 9.40 44.64
C VAL A 226 -10.09 9.84 43.45
N LYS A 227 -11.27 9.21 43.30
CA LYS A 227 -12.25 9.50 42.26
C LYS A 227 -13.28 10.51 42.76
N GLY A 228 -13.64 11.48 41.92
CA GLY A 228 -14.65 12.49 42.19
C GLY A 228 -15.47 12.83 40.97
N ARG A 229 -16.46 13.71 41.11
CA ARG A 229 -17.18 14.31 39.99
C ARG A 229 -16.57 15.66 39.65
N ILE A 230 -16.57 16.03 38.38
CA ILE A 230 -16.23 17.37 37.93
C ILE A 230 -17.30 18.31 38.51
N LYS A 231 -16.89 19.33 39.27
CA LYS A 231 -17.82 20.23 39.95
C LYS A 231 -18.28 21.39 39.07
N GLU A 232 -17.41 21.84 38.17
CA GLU A 232 -17.67 22.98 37.30
C GLU A 232 -17.21 22.65 35.86
N VAL A 233 -18.09 22.83 34.91
CA VAL A 233 -17.79 22.65 33.47
C VAL A 233 -16.83 23.76 33.01
N ASP A 234 -16.82 24.88 33.68
CA ASP A 234 -15.97 26.05 33.40
C ASP A 234 -14.46 25.76 33.53
N TYR A 235 -14.10 24.68 34.23
CA TYR A 235 -12.71 24.24 34.40
C TYR A 235 -11.94 24.01 33.08
N PHE A 236 -12.66 23.80 31.96
CA PHE A 236 -12.05 23.57 30.65
C PHE A 236 -12.08 24.82 29.73
N LEU A 237 -12.70 25.91 30.17
CA LEU A 237 -12.85 27.14 29.37
C LEU A 237 -11.52 27.86 29.16
N TRP A 238 -10.47 27.50 29.90
CA TRP A 238 -9.14 28.04 29.68
C TRP A 238 -8.63 27.80 28.25
N ARG A 239 -9.01 26.67 27.61
CA ARG A 239 -8.67 26.38 26.21
C ARG A 239 -9.25 27.40 25.23
N GLU A 240 -10.39 27.98 25.56
CA GLU A 240 -11.11 28.97 24.73
C GLU A 240 -10.68 30.42 25.05
N GLY A 241 -9.74 30.58 25.99
CA GLY A 241 -9.26 31.88 26.38
C GLY A 241 -10.21 32.65 27.32
N LEU A 242 -11.25 31.99 27.83
CA LEU A 242 -12.31 32.61 28.62
C LEU A 242 -12.02 32.67 30.14
N LEU A 243 -10.96 31.99 30.60
CA LEU A 243 -10.49 32.06 31.99
C LEU A 243 -9.05 32.53 32.03
N CYS A 244 -8.79 33.55 32.77
CA CYS A 244 -7.47 34.09 33.14
C CYS A 244 -7.06 33.62 34.53
#